data_c278fa213e1110a644d3220ea50994d9
#
_entry.id   c278fa213e1110a644d3220ea50994d9
#
_cell.length_a   1.000
_cell.length_b   1.000
_cell.length_c   1.000
_cell.angle_alpha   90.00
_cell.angle_beta   90.00
_cell.angle_gamma   90.00
#
_symmetry.space_group_name_H-M   'P 1'
#
loop_
_entity.id
_entity.type
_entity.pdbx_description
1 polymer ?
#
loop_
_entity_poly.entity_id
_entity_poly.type
_entity_poly.pdbx_seq_one_letter_code
_entity_poly.pdbx_strand_id
1 'polypeptide(L)'
;MLHRSKDLARAALMLIDSSMNLECMGVTYAVALETICSVLIEANKESFSDYFEKRKRDEEWISNKNKLTRPFEQLVEIGHELSEEKRDELVNIRNSFLHGGVLGFSHTEYYKLQYPCMKLRCFCGILLLRYAGYKGPILNNAVALGLEEAIANKEPLFITYDEEAAKELVEKRKKEKQKEEEEKKKKQSQDKNNTRNQGKEKAPQPTEKPEASV
;
A
#
# COMPACT_ATOMS: atom_id res chain seq x y z
N MET A 1 -20.52 -4.55 -6.19
CA MET A 1 -19.91 -3.56 -7.10
C MET A 1 -20.45 -2.15 -6.93
N LEU A 2 -21.76 -1.92 -6.88
CA LEU A 2 -22.38 -0.56 -6.81
C LEU A 2 -21.97 0.30 -5.61
N HIS A 3 -21.74 -0.27 -4.41
CA HIS A 3 -21.31 0.51 -3.23
C HIS A 3 -19.89 1.07 -3.39
N ARG A 4 -18.98 0.29 -3.96
CA ARG A 4 -17.56 0.69 -4.13
C ARG A 4 -17.39 1.83 -5.12
N SER A 5 -18.20 1.85 -6.19
CA SER A 5 -18.20 2.96 -7.16
C SER A 5 -18.69 4.28 -6.55
N LYS A 6 -19.58 4.23 -5.55
CA LYS A 6 -20.06 5.43 -4.83
C LYS A 6 -18.97 6.03 -3.95
N ASP A 7 -18.19 5.21 -3.27
CA ASP A 7 -17.11 5.69 -2.40
C ASP A 7 -15.96 6.30 -3.22
N LEU A 8 -15.59 5.67 -4.35
CA LEU A 8 -14.64 6.27 -5.28
C LEU A 8 -15.15 7.57 -5.90
N ALA A 9 -16.43 7.63 -6.27
CA ALA A 9 -17.04 8.85 -6.79
C ALA A 9 -17.06 9.96 -5.72
N ARG A 10 -17.37 9.63 -4.46
CA ARG A 10 -17.29 10.57 -3.35
C ARG A 10 -15.88 11.09 -3.14
N ALA A 11 -14.89 10.19 -3.12
CA ALA A 11 -13.48 10.58 -3.00
C ALA A 11 -13.05 11.47 -4.17
N ALA A 12 -13.48 11.18 -5.40
CA ALA A 12 -13.20 12.02 -6.56
C ALA A 12 -13.83 13.42 -6.42
N LEU A 13 -15.06 13.52 -5.92
CA LEU A 13 -15.71 14.81 -5.66
C LEU A 13 -14.97 15.64 -4.62
N MET A 14 -14.42 15.01 -3.59
CA MET A 14 -13.59 15.68 -2.58
C MET A 14 -12.35 16.36 -3.19
N LEU A 15 -11.83 15.85 -4.31
CA LEU A 15 -10.66 16.43 -4.98
C LEU A 15 -11.01 17.64 -5.87
N ILE A 16 -12.27 17.84 -6.19
CA ILE A 16 -12.73 18.89 -7.10
C ILE A 16 -13.15 20.15 -6.32
N ASP A 17 -13.62 19.98 -5.10
CA ASP A 17 -14.07 21.12 -4.28
C ASP A 17 -12.89 21.99 -3.84
N SER A 18 -12.77 23.16 -4.47
CA SER A 18 -11.71 24.15 -4.22
C SER A 18 -12.14 25.31 -3.33
N SER A 19 -13.36 25.24 -2.77
CA SER A 19 -13.93 26.33 -1.95
C SER A 19 -13.41 26.37 -0.50
N MET A 20 -12.67 25.33 -0.09
CA MET A 20 -12.16 25.18 1.28
C MET A 20 -10.82 25.91 1.46
N ASN A 21 -10.51 26.25 2.71
CA ASN A 21 -9.15 26.68 3.07
C ASN A 21 -8.16 25.50 2.97
N LEU A 22 -6.86 25.80 2.92
CA LEU A 22 -5.81 24.79 2.72
C LEU A 22 -5.81 23.68 3.78
N GLU A 23 -6.11 24.01 5.03
CA GLU A 23 -6.19 23.01 6.11
C GLU A 23 -7.31 22.01 5.84
N CYS A 24 -8.51 22.52 5.55
CA CYS A 24 -9.66 21.70 5.21
C CYS A 24 -9.41 20.88 3.94
N MET A 25 -8.78 21.48 2.94
CA MET A 25 -8.39 20.77 1.71
C MET A 25 -7.42 19.63 2.01
N GLY A 26 -6.39 19.88 2.82
CA GLY A 26 -5.40 18.86 3.21
C GLY A 26 -6.03 17.70 3.97
N VAL A 27 -6.89 17.99 4.95
CA VAL A 27 -7.66 16.96 5.68
C VAL A 27 -8.55 16.17 4.72
N THR A 28 -9.27 16.88 3.84
CA THR A 28 -10.16 16.26 2.86
C THR A 28 -9.41 15.33 1.92
N TYR A 29 -8.25 15.76 1.42
CA TYR A 29 -7.42 14.93 0.53
C TYR A 29 -6.78 13.75 1.27
N ALA A 30 -6.41 13.90 2.54
CA ALA A 30 -5.94 12.81 3.37
C ALA A 30 -7.02 11.74 3.58
N VAL A 31 -8.26 12.15 3.86
CA VAL A 31 -9.42 11.25 3.97
C VAL A 31 -9.75 10.60 2.62
N ALA A 32 -9.70 11.38 1.53
CA ALA A 32 -9.93 10.85 0.18
C ALA A 32 -8.89 9.77 -0.17
N LEU A 33 -7.61 9.99 0.13
CA LEU A 33 -6.54 9.02 -0.09
C LEU A 33 -6.81 7.72 0.67
N GLU A 34 -7.16 7.80 1.95
CA GLU A 34 -7.49 6.60 2.75
C GLU A 34 -8.69 5.84 2.18
N THR A 35 -9.72 6.58 1.77
CA THR A 35 -10.92 6.00 1.16
C THR A 35 -10.58 5.27 -0.13
N ILE A 36 -9.83 5.93 -1.03
CA ILE A 36 -9.39 5.34 -2.30
C ILE A 36 -8.58 4.07 -2.04
N CYS A 37 -7.55 4.14 -1.18
CA CYS A 37 -6.70 2.99 -0.87
C CYS A 37 -7.51 1.84 -0.28
N SER A 38 -8.43 2.11 0.64
CA SER A 38 -9.29 1.09 1.24
C SER A 38 -10.18 0.40 0.20
N VAL A 39 -10.79 1.17 -0.70
CA VAL A 39 -11.65 0.63 -1.77
C VAL A 39 -10.84 -0.18 -2.77
N LEU A 40 -9.64 0.27 -3.15
CA LEU A 40 -8.77 -0.45 -4.06
C LEU A 40 -8.29 -1.79 -3.48
N ILE A 41 -7.90 -1.80 -2.20
CA ILE A 41 -7.50 -3.02 -1.49
C ILE A 41 -8.68 -4.01 -1.44
N GLU A 42 -9.86 -3.55 -1.07
CA GLU A 42 -11.06 -4.39 -1.00
C GLU A 42 -11.50 -4.89 -2.39
N ALA A 43 -11.34 -4.09 -3.43
CA ALA A 43 -11.69 -4.47 -4.79
C ALA A 43 -10.75 -5.53 -5.39
N ASN A 44 -9.50 -5.57 -4.93
CA ASN A 44 -8.44 -6.42 -5.46
C ASN A 44 -7.90 -7.39 -4.40
N LYS A 45 -8.79 -8.07 -3.67
CA LYS A 45 -8.44 -8.95 -2.54
C LYS A 45 -7.35 -9.97 -2.84
N GLU A 46 -7.34 -10.53 -4.05
CA GLU A 46 -6.35 -11.52 -4.46
C GLU A 46 -4.94 -10.93 -4.50
N SER A 47 -4.80 -9.70 -4.99
CA SER A 47 -3.51 -8.99 -5.02
C SER A 47 -3.02 -8.56 -3.64
N PHE A 48 -3.92 -8.51 -2.65
CA PHE A 48 -3.66 -8.09 -1.29
C PHE A 48 -3.91 -9.22 -0.26
N SER A 49 -3.71 -10.48 -0.67
CA SER A 49 -3.99 -11.65 0.18
C SER A 49 -3.29 -11.58 1.54
N ASP A 50 -2.02 -11.18 1.57
CA ASP A 50 -1.23 -11.05 2.80
C ASP A 50 -1.84 -10.03 3.77
N TYR A 51 -2.43 -8.96 3.24
CA TYR A 51 -3.10 -7.95 4.05
C TYR A 51 -4.28 -8.55 4.81
N PHE A 52 -5.11 -9.32 4.12
CA PHE A 52 -6.31 -9.92 4.72
C PHE A 52 -5.98 -11.09 5.65
N GLU A 53 -4.97 -11.90 5.34
CA GLU A 53 -4.52 -12.99 6.20
C GLU A 53 -3.91 -12.50 7.50
N LYS A 54 -3.06 -11.51 7.47
CA LYS A 54 -2.49 -10.88 8.67
C LYS A 54 -3.57 -10.27 9.54
N ARG A 55 -4.53 -9.56 8.94
CA ARG A 55 -5.65 -8.97 9.67
C ARG A 55 -6.51 -10.02 10.41
N LYS A 56 -6.62 -11.25 9.86
CA LYS A 56 -7.37 -12.34 10.51
C LYS A 56 -6.61 -13.01 11.65
N ARG A 57 -5.28 -13.09 11.57
CA ARG A 57 -4.46 -13.85 12.51
C ARG A 57 -4.03 -13.08 13.74
N ASP A 58 -3.66 -11.82 13.59
CA ASP A 58 -2.82 -11.17 14.61
C ASP A 58 -3.51 -9.99 15.31
N GLU A 59 -4.75 -9.61 14.93
CA GLU A 59 -5.40 -8.36 15.38
C GLU A 59 -4.48 -7.11 15.27
N GLU A 60 -3.25 -7.30 14.79
CA GLU A 60 -2.31 -6.22 14.59
C GLU A 60 -2.77 -5.32 13.46
N TRP A 61 -2.92 -4.06 13.79
CA TRP A 61 -3.21 -3.02 12.82
C TRP A 61 -2.09 -2.95 11.80
N ILE A 62 -2.40 -3.27 10.56
CA ILE A 62 -1.46 -2.99 9.48
C ILE A 62 -1.19 -1.50 9.50
N SER A 63 0.08 -1.14 9.62
CA SER A 63 0.49 0.25 9.72
C SER A 63 -0.14 1.08 8.60
N ASN A 64 -0.48 2.34 8.89
CA ASN A 64 -1.00 3.27 7.88
C ASN A 64 -0.06 3.35 6.66
N LYS A 65 1.24 3.21 6.87
CA LYS A 65 2.24 3.12 5.81
C LYS A 65 1.87 2.03 4.80
N ASN A 66 1.64 0.80 5.28
CA ASN A 66 1.30 -0.32 4.39
C ASN A 66 -0.07 -0.11 3.71
N LYS A 67 -1.06 0.38 4.43
CA LYS A 67 -2.41 0.63 3.88
C LYS A 67 -2.40 1.67 2.76
N LEU A 68 -1.67 2.77 2.94
CA LEU A 68 -1.63 3.87 1.98
C LEU A 68 -0.70 3.60 0.79
N THR A 69 0.32 2.79 0.98
CA THR A 69 1.34 2.55 -0.04
C THR A 69 1.13 1.28 -0.83
N ARG A 70 0.44 0.28 -0.27
CA ARG A 70 0.18 -1.00 -0.93
C ARG A 70 -0.49 -0.90 -2.31
N PRO A 71 -1.49 -0.03 -2.56
CA PRO A 71 -2.02 0.14 -3.91
C PRO A 71 -0.96 0.55 -4.94
N PHE A 72 0.01 1.39 -4.57
CA PHE A 72 1.11 1.77 -5.45
C PHE A 72 2.10 0.62 -5.70
N GLU A 73 2.22 -0.32 -4.76
CA GLU A 73 3.11 -1.47 -4.88
C GLU A 73 2.45 -2.64 -5.60
N GLN A 74 1.14 -2.84 -5.41
CA GLN A 74 0.45 -4.06 -5.82
C GLN A 74 -0.35 -3.91 -7.11
N LEU A 75 -0.80 -2.72 -7.46
CA LEU A 75 -1.57 -2.48 -8.68
C LEU A 75 -0.64 -2.03 -9.80
N VAL A 76 -0.36 -2.94 -10.68
CA VAL A 76 0.53 -2.70 -11.83
C VAL A 76 -0.08 -1.70 -12.82
N GLU A 77 -1.40 -1.66 -12.88
CA GLU A 77 -2.16 -0.74 -13.72
C GLU A 77 -1.88 0.73 -13.41
N ILE A 78 -1.40 1.00 -12.18
CA ILE A 78 -1.02 2.35 -11.78
C ILE A 78 0.24 2.83 -12.50
N GLY A 79 1.15 1.91 -12.87
CA GLY A 79 2.41 2.25 -13.54
C GLY A 79 3.24 3.29 -12.77
N HIS A 80 3.13 3.27 -11.43
CA HIS A 80 3.79 4.24 -10.56
C HIS A 80 4.21 3.58 -9.25
N GLU A 81 5.51 3.34 -9.11
CA GLU A 81 6.10 2.81 -7.88
C GLU A 81 6.54 3.96 -6.99
N LEU A 82 6.27 3.86 -5.71
CA LEU A 82 6.80 4.78 -4.72
C LEU A 82 8.08 4.21 -4.12
N SER A 83 9.18 4.97 -4.20
CA SER A 83 10.38 4.68 -3.43
C SER A 83 10.08 4.69 -1.93
N GLU A 84 10.92 4.08 -1.11
CA GLU A 84 10.73 4.05 0.35
C GLU A 84 10.61 5.46 0.94
N GLU A 85 11.46 6.37 0.50
CA GLU A 85 11.45 7.78 0.90
C GLU A 85 10.10 8.45 0.59
N LYS A 86 9.57 8.26 -0.64
CA LYS A 86 8.27 8.81 -1.03
C LYS A 86 7.11 8.17 -0.27
N ARG A 87 7.24 6.91 0.14
CA ARG A 87 6.25 6.25 1.00
C ARG A 87 6.19 6.90 2.38
N ASP A 88 7.34 7.16 2.97
CA ASP A 88 7.43 7.83 4.26
C ASP A 88 6.93 9.27 4.18
N GLU A 89 7.29 10.00 3.13
CA GLU A 89 6.77 11.33 2.85
C GLU A 89 5.23 11.33 2.80
N LEU A 90 4.63 10.42 2.03
CA LEU A 90 3.18 10.31 1.89
C LEU A 90 2.48 10.08 3.24
N VAL A 91 3.01 9.16 4.05
CA VAL A 91 2.46 8.85 5.38
C VAL A 91 2.60 10.05 6.31
N ASN A 92 3.75 10.72 6.30
CA ASN A 92 4.02 11.90 7.14
C ASN A 92 3.10 13.08 6.77
N ILE A 93 2.93 13.36 5.48
CA ILE A 93 2.01 14.39 4.98
C ILE A 93 0.58 14.09 5.46
N ARG A 94 0.10 12.87 5.23
CA ARG A 94 -1.24 12.47 5.66
C ARG A 94 -1.41 12.61 7.18
N ASN A 95 -0.44 12.13 7.96
CA ASN A 95 -0.50 12.20 9.41
C ASN A 95 -0.51 13.63 9.93
N SER A 96 0.25 14.52 9.31
CA SER A 96 0.29 15.95 9.66
C SER A 96 -1.10 16.60 9.55
N PHE A 97 -1.86 16.28 8.52
CA PHE A 97 -3.22 16.81 8.37
C PHE A 97 -4.23 16.17 9.33
N LEU A 98 -4.16 14.87 9.57
CA LEU A 98 -5.18 14.17 10.36
C LEU A 98 -4.94 14.21 11.88
N HIS A 99 -3.70 14.37 12.31
CA HIS A 99 -3.33 14.33 13.74
C HIS A 99 -2.90 15.68 14.31
N GLY A 100 -3.26 16.78 13.66
CA GLY A 100 -3.08 18.13 14.20
C GLY A 100 -1.66 18.70 14.09
N GLY A 101 -0.76 18.05 13.36
CA GLY A 101 0.57 18.61 13.07
C GLY A 101 0.52 19.94 12.32
N VAL A 102 -0.62 20.23 11.71
CA VAL A 102 -0.91 21.47 10.98
C VAL A 102 -1.36 22.59 11.90
N LEU A 103 -1.90 22.31 13.08
CA LEU A 103 -2.42 23.31 14.03
C LEU A 103 -1.34 24.22 14.66
N GLY A 104 -0.06 23.90 14.46
CA GLY A 104 1.06 24.69 14.93
C GLY A 104 1.58 25.75 13.97
N PHE A 105 1.07 25.80 12.73
CA PHE A 105 1.52 26.81 11.77
C PHE A 105 0.97 28.18 12.11
N SER A 106 1.88 29.16 12.22
CA SER A 106 1.49 30.57 12.32
C SER A 106 0.84 31.02 11.00
N HIS A 107 0.07 32.09 11.05
CA HIS A 107 -0.57 32.66 9.85
C HIS A 107 0.44 32.97 8.73
N THR A 108 1.69 33.26 9.10
CA THR A 108 2.79 33.54 8.17
C THR A 108 3.39 32.26 7.55
N GLU A 109 3.08 31.08 8.07
CA GLU A 109 3.60 29.81 7.57
C GLU A 109 2.54 29.01 6.81
N TYR A 110 1.34 29.54 6.71
CA TYR A 110 0.21 28.86 6.07
C TYR A 110 0.50 28.44 4.62
N TYR A 111 1.31 29.22 3.90
CA TYR A 111 1.73 28.87 2.54
C TYR A 111 2.51 27.53 2.46
N LYS A 112 3.19 27.14 3.55
CA LYS A 112 3.92 25.87 3.61
C LYS A 112 3.00 24.64 3.52
N LEU A 113 1.69 24.83 3.77
CA LEU A 113 0.70 23.78 3.62
C LEU A 113 0.30 23.51 2.18
N GLN A 114 0.59 24.44 1.26
CA GLN A 114 0.19 24.29 -0.14
C GLN A 114 0.84 23.06 -0.80
N TYR A 115 2.14 22.91 -0.62
CA TYR A 115 2.87 21.80 -1.23
C TYR A 115 2.39 20.42 -0.73
N PRO A 116 2.36 20.11 0.57
CA PRO A 116 1.86 18.82 1.06
C PRO A 116 0.39 18.58 0.68
N CYS A 117 -0.44 19.61 0.65
CA CYS A 117 -1.82 19.51 0.19
C CYS A 117 -1.90 19.10 -1.28
N MET A 118 -1.13 19.73 -2.16
CA MET A 118 -1.09 19.39 -3.59
C MET A 118 -0.48 18.00 -3.83
N LYS A 119 0.46 17.57 -3.00
CA LYS A 119 1.00 16.20 -3.05
C LYS A 119 -0.07 15.15 -2.75
N LEU A 120 -0.86 15.32 -1.70
CA LEU A 120 -1.98 14.40 -1.42
C LEU A 120 -2.96 14.32 -2.59
N ARG A 121 -3.34 15.48 -3.14
CA ARG A 121 -4.20 15.55 -4.32
C ARG A 121 -3.61 14.79 -5.50
N CYS A 122 -2.32 14.96 -5.74
CA CYS A 122 -1.59 14.27 -6.81
C CYS A 122 -1.64 12.74 -6.64
N PHE A 123 -1.36 12.22 -5.45
CA PHE A 123 -1.42 10.79 -5.16
C PHE A 123 -2.83 10.23 -5.32
N CYS A 124 -3.85 10.93 -4.87
CA CYS A 124 -5.24 10.57 -5.13
C CYS A 124 -5.54 10.50 -6.63
N GLY A 125 -5.09 11.50 -7.38
CA GLY A 125 -5.26 11.56 -8.84
C GLY A 125 -4.60 10.39 -9.55
N ILE A 126 -3.38 10.02 -9.18
CA ILE A 126 -2.66 8.86 -9.72
C ILE A 126 -3.48 7.58 -9.49
N LEU A 127 -3.88 7.32 -8.24
CA LEU A 127 -4.63 6.12 -7.91
C LEU A 127 -5.95 6.02 -8.68
N LEU A 128 -6.75 7.10 -8.69
CA LEU A 128 -8.07 7.10 -9.33
C LEU A 128 -7.96 6.97 -10.84
N LEU A 129 -7.14 7.81 -11.47
CA LEU A 129 -7.08 7.88 -12.93
C LEU A 129 -6.39 6.64 -13.51
N ARG A 130 -5.29 6.20 -12.91
CA ARG A 130 -4.58 5.00 -13.37
C ARG A 130 -5.42 3.74 -13.18
N TYR A 131 -6.06 3.60 -12.03
CA TYR A 131 -6.94 2.47 -11.78
C TYR A 131 -8.18 2.46 -12.72
N ALA A 132 -8.66 3.63 -13.12
CA ALA A 132 -9.70 3.77 -14.14
C ALA A 132 -9.21 3.47 -15.58
N GLY A 133 -7.94 3.13 -15.76
CA GLY A 133 -7.34 2.80 -17.06
C GLY A 133 -6.85 4.02 -17.85
N TYR A 134 -6.86 5.23 -17.27
CA TYR A 134 -6.32 6.41 -17.94
C TYR A 134 -4.79 6.36 -17.97
N LYS A 135 -4.21 6.32 -19.16
CA LYS A 135 -2.75 6.26 -19.39
C LYS A 135 -2.13 7.60 -19.84
N GLY A 136 -2.95 8.62 -19.98
CA GLY A 136 -2.46 9.97 -20.35
C GLY A 136 -1.67 10.66 -19.24
N PRO A 137 -1.08 11.83 -19.51
CA PRO A 137 -0.34 12.61 -18.53
C PRO A 137 -1.28 13.15 -17.45
N ILE A 138 -0.82 13.13 -16.19
CA ILE A 138 -1.51 13.71 -15.03
C ILE A 138 -0.77 14.98 -14.64
N LEU A 139 -1.49 16.10 -14.54
CA LEU A 139 -0.90 17.37 -14.15
C LEU A 139 -0.44 17.32 -12.68
N ASN A 140 0.81 17.66 -12.44
CA ASN A 140 1.33 17.92 -11.10
C ASN A 140 0.98 19.35 -10.69
N ASN A 141 -0.09 19.48 -9.92
CA ASN A 141 -0.58 20.80 -9.52
C ASN A 141 0.45 21.60 -8.69
N ALA A 142 1.32 20.96 -7.93
CA ALA A 142 2.36 21.63 -7.17
C ALA A 142 3.34 22.37 -8.09
N VAL A 143 3.76 21.73 -9.19
CA VAL A 143 4.62 22.34 -10.20
C VAL A 143 3.86 23.39 -11.02
N ALA A 144 2.62 23.10 -11.41
CA ALA A 144 1.79 24.05 -12.18
C ALA A 144 1.52 25.34 -11.43
N LEU A 145 1.42 25.28 -10.09
CA LEU A 145 1.28 26.44 -9.22
C LEU A 145 2.60 27.15 -8.90
N GLY A 146 3.73 26.62 -9.38
CA GLY A 146 5.05 27.19 -9.13
C GLY A 146 5.52 27.09 -7.68
N LEU A 147 5.09 26.04 -6.94
CA LEU A 147 5.48 25.86 -5.55
C LEU A 147 6.99 25.59 -5.43
N GLU A 148 7.66 26.34 -4.57
CA GLU A 148 9.12 26.31 -4.43
C GLU A 148 9.66 24.91 -4.12
N GLU A 149 8.99 24.17 -3.25
CA GLU A 149 9.38 22.81 -2.87
C GLU A 149 9.32 21.84 -4.08
N ALA A 150 8.29 21.95 -4.92
CA ALA A 150 8.15 21.11 -6.11
C ALA A 150 9.27 21.43 -7.13
N ILE A 151 9.65 22.69 -7.27
CA ILE A 151 10.72 23.16 -8.14
C ILE A 151 12.09 22.69 -7.61
N ALA A 152 12.32 22.86 -6.30
CA ALA A 152 13.55 22.43 -5.63
C ALA A 152 13.75 20.90 -5.75
N ASN A 153 12.67 20.13 -5.66
CA ASN A 153 12.67 18.69 -5.84
C ASN A 153 12.71 18.25 -7.31
N LYS A 154 12.75 19.20 -8.25
CA LYS A 154 12.76 18.93 -9.70
C LYS A 154 11.63 18.01 -10.16
N GLU A 155 10.44 18.20 -9.55
CA GLU A 155 9.29 17.40 -9.92
C GLU A 155 8.83 17.71 -11.36
N PRO A 156 8.37 16.70 -12.10
CA PRO A 156 7.88 16.92 -13.47
C PRO A 156 6.52 17.61 -13.45
N LEU A 157 6.27 18.48 -14.46
CA LEU A 157 4.96 19.12 -14.65
C LEU A 157 3.86 18.11 -14.95
N PHE A 158 4.20 17.05 -15.68
CA PHE A 158 3.28 15.97 -15.99
C PHE A 158 3.84 14.64 -15.50
N ILE A 159 3.02 13.92 -14.76
CA ILE A 159 3.30 12.53 -14.36
C ILE A 159 2.81 11.64 -15.50
N THR A 160 3.76 11.08 -16.24
CA THR A 160 3.48 10.20 -17.38
C THR A 160 3.29 8.77 -16.91
N TYR A 161 2.49 8.00 -17.66
CA TYR A 161 2.41 6.56 -17.50
C TYR A 161 3.63 5.93 -18.17
N ASP A 162 4.42 5.22 -17.39
CA ASP A 162 5.56 4.47 -17.89
C ASP A 162 5.14 3.02 -18.15
N GLU A 163 4.89 2.69 -19.42
CA GLU A 163 4.45 1.36 -19.80
C GLU A 163 5.56 0.31 -19.67
N GLU A 164 6.82 0.70 -19.82
CA GLU A 164 7.96 -0.20 -19.68
C GLU A 164 8.18 -0.51 -18.22
N ALA A 165 8.19 0.50 -17.34
CA ALA A 165 8.26 0.29 -15.91
C ALA A 165 7.08 -0.55 -15.39
N ALA A 166 5.87 -0.34 -15.90
CA ALA A 166 4.72 -1.17 -15.55
C ALA A 166 4.91 -2.64 -15.95
N LYS A 167 5.46 -2.92 -17.14
CA LYS A 167 5.79 -4.28 -17.58
C LYS A 167 6.89 -4.93 -16.73
N GLU A 168 7.94 -4.18 -16.41
CA GLU A 168 9.01 -4.66 -15.54
C GLU A 168 8.50 -5.03 -14.14
N LEU A 169 7.62 -4.20 -13.57
CA LEU A 169 6.96 -4.49 -12.30
C LEU A 169 6.13 -5.79 -12.34
N VAL A 170 5.39 -6.03 -13.44
CA VAL A 170 4.66 -7.29 -13.65
C VAL A 170 5.60 -8.49 -13.64
N GLU A 171 6.69 -8.39 -14.39
CA GLU A 171 7.64 -9.49 -14.50
C GLU A 171 8.39 -9.75 -13.18
N LYS A 172 8.81 -8.68 -12.49
CA LYS A 172 9.45 -8.77 -11.18
C LYS A 172 8.56 -9.54 -10.20
N ARG A 173 7.28 -9.20 -10.14
CA ARG A 173 6.32 -9.86 -9.24
C ARG A 173 6.01 -11.30 -9.61
N LYS A 174 5.95 -11.61 -10.90
CA LYS A 174 5.82 -13.01 -11.32
C LYS A 174 6.99 -13.84 -10.81
N LYS A 175 8.21 -13.30 -10.90
CA LYS A 175 9.42 -13.97 -10.40
C LYS A 175 9.42 -14.10 -8.86
N GLU A 176 8.95 -13.07 -8.15
CA GLU A 176 8.83 -13.10 -6.69
C GLU A 176 7.81 -14.14 -6.22
N LYS A 177 6.61 -14.18 -6.83
CA LYS A 177 5.60 -15.19 -6.54
C LYS A 177 6.10 -16.62 -6.81
N GLN A 178 6.81 -16.82 -7.90
CA GLN A 178 7.41 -18.13 -8.21
C GLN A 178 8.43 -18.56 -7.15
N LYS A 179 9.29 -17.65 -6.70
CA LYS A 179 10.25 -17.92 -5.62
C LYS A 179 9.55 -18.25 -4.30
N GLU A 180 8.52 -17.50 -3.94
CA GLU A 180 7.73 -17.77 -2.72
C GLU A 180 7.05 -19.14 -2.78
N GLU A 181 6.49 -19.52 -3.93
CA GLU A 181 5.88 -20.84 -4.12
C GLU A 181 6.90 -21.95 -4.03
N GLU A 182 8.09 -21.78 -4.60
CA GLU A 182 9.19 -22.74 -4.50
C GLU A 182 9.68 -22.90 -3.07
N GLU A 183 9.82 -21.79 -2.33
CA GLU A 183 10.20 -21.83 -0.92
C GLU A 183 9.14 -22.51 -0.05
N LYS A 184 7.86 -22.22 -0.29
CA LYS A 184 6.75 -22.90 0.39
C LYS A 184 6.77 -24.41 0.13
N LYS A 185 7.01 -24.83 -1.12
CA LYS A 185 7.14 -26.27 -1.48
C LYS A 185 8.35 -26.91 -0.80
N LYS A 186 9.50 -26.24 -0.74
CA LYS A 186 10.70 -26.73 -0.05
C LYS A 186 10.46 -26.92 1.46
N LYS A 187 9.82 -25.94 2.11
CA LYS A 187 9.48 -26.03 3.54
C LYS A 187 8.50 -27.16 3.83
N GLN A 188 7.47 -27.34 3.02
CA GLN A 188 6.52 -28.46 3.17
C GLN A 188 7.18 -29.83 2.95
N SER A 189 8.17 -29.91 2.08
CA SER A 189 8.92 -31.16 1.83
C SER A 189 9.85 -31.48 2.99
N GLN A 190 10.46 -30.49 3.64
CA GLN A 190 11.30 -30.66 4.81
C GLN A 190 10.48 -31.08 6.05
N ASP A 191 9.31 -30.49 6.27
CA ASP A 191 8.42 -30.87 7.37
C ASP A 191 7.91 -32.30 7.24
N LYS A 192 7.58 -32.74 6.03
CA LYS A 192 7.17 -34.14 5.77
C LYS A 192 8.30 -35.16 6.03
N ASN A 193 9.55 -34.78 5.73
CA ASN A 193 10.70 -35.64 6.02
C ASN A 193 11.04 -35.73 7.50
N ASN A 194 10.91 -34.61 8.23
CA ASN A 194 11.11 -34.59 9.69
C ASN A 194 10.07 -35.43 10.44
N THR A 195 8.79 -35.33 10.02
CA THR A 195 7.71 -36.11 10.63
C THR A 195 7.90 -37.61 10.38
N ARG A 196 8.47 -37.97 9.23
CA ARG A 196 8.72 -39.40 8.85
C ARG A 196 9.90 -40.00 9.63
N ASN A 197 10.89 -39.20 10.04
CA ASN A 197 12.02 -39.68 10.82
C ASN A 197 11.69 -39.82 12.31
N GLN A 198 10.84 -38.95 12.86
CA GLN A 198 10.41 -39.09 14.27
C GLN A 198 9.47 -40.28 14.49
N GLY A 199 8.79 -40.78 13.45
CA GLY A 199 7.97 -42.00 13.54
C GLY A 199 8.75 -43.29 13.57
N LYS A 200 10.05 -43.28 13.21
CA LYS A 200 10.90 -44.49 13.19
C LYS A 200 11.67 -44.74 14.48
N GLU A 201 11.80 -43.79 15.36
CA GLU A 201 12.55 -43.92 16.62
C GLU A 201 11.74 -44.50 17.79
N LYS A 202 10.45 -44.74 17.63
CA LYS A 202 9.60 -45.36 18.66
C LYS A 202 9.18 -46.78 18.25
N ALA A 203 10.14 -47.65 18.08
CA ALA A 203 9.86 -49.08 18.13
C ALA A 203 9.89 -49.53 19.61
N PRO A 204 8.86 -50.19 20.15
CA PRO A 204 8.86 -50.63 21.54
C PRO A 204 9.90 -51.72 21.71
N GLN A 205 10.78 -51.58 22.70
CA GLN A 205 11.66 -52.64 23.18
C GLN A 205 10.81 -53.79 23.72
N PRO A 206 11.18 -55.08 23.44
CA PRO A 206 10.47 -56.21 23.98
C PRO A 206 10.62 -56.27 25.51
N THR A 207 9.53 -56.27 26.21
CA THR A 207 9.48 -56.50 27.66
C THR A 207 9.84 -57.93 27.95
N GLU A 208 10.99 -58.16 28.62
CA GLU A 208 11.36 -59.45 29.24
C GLU A 208 10.31 -59.81 30.29
N LYS A 209 9.80 -61.04 30.22
CA LYS A 209 8.94 -61.62 31.22
C LYS A 209 9.78 -62.01 32.44
N PRO A 210 9.35 -61.76 33.69
CA PRO A 210 10.00 -62.31 34.85
C PRO A 210 9.65 -63.80 34.96
N GLU A 211 10.69 -64.64 35.07
CA GLU A 211 10.58 -66.05 35.44
C GLU A 211 10.09 -66.17 36.87
N ALA A 212 9.06 -67.00 37.05
CA ALA A 212 8.57 -67.42 38.35
C ALA A 212 9.53 -68.46 38.94
N SER A 213 10.05 -68.17 40.12
CA SER A 213 10.75 -69.13 40.93
C SER A 213 9.78 -69.76 41.93
N VAL A 214 9.83 -71.06 42.04
CA VAL A 214 9.18 -71.96 42.97
C VAL A 214 9.63 -71.67 44.45
#